data_4d08a548c651304b1229d4d7b454e662
#
_entry.id   4d08a548c651304b1229d4d7b454e662
#
_cell.length_a   1.000
_cell.length_b   1.000
_cell.length_c   1.000
_cell.angle_alpha   90.00
_cell.angle_beta   90.00
_cell.angle_gamma   90.00
#
_symmetry.space_group_name_H-M   'P 1'
#
loop_
_entity.id
_entity.type
_entity.pdbx_description
1 polymer ?
#
loop_
_entity_poly.entity_id
_entity_poly.type
_entity_poly.pdbx_seq_one_letter_code
_entity_poly.pdbx_strand_id
1 'polypeptide(L)'
;MSKTESTLTQNPLEKTWGPWMTSRLSQRRGSSVPQFTNSPTMIVMVGLPARGKTYISKKLTRYLNWIGVTTKVFNVGQYRRDATRSYNSYEFFRPDNTEAMKIRKACAIAALKDVCDYFTREQGQVVVFDATNTTPERRELILSFAKENGYKVFYVESICDDPEIIAENIKIFNVGSRYLVNRVQDHIQSRIVYYLMNIHVTPRSIYLCRHGESELNLLGRIGGDSGLSSRGTKFASALGAYMRGQCISDLKVWTSHMKRTIQTAESLGAQYEQWKALNEIDAGVCEEMTYEEIQKNYPEEFALRDQDKYRYRYPKGESYEDLVQRLEPVIMELERQENVLVICHQAVMRCLLAYFLDKSANELPYLKCPLHTVLKLTPVAYGCKVESVCLNIEAVNTHRDKPVVK
;
A
#
# COMPACT_ATOMS: atom_id res chain seq x y z
N MET A 1 29.72 17.29 55.46
CA MET A 1 28.59 17.33 54.58
C MET A 1 29.09 17.10 53.17
N SER A 2 29.11 15.86 52.70
CA SER A 2 29.56 15.47 51.35
C SER A 2 28.36 15.45 50.40
N LYS A 3 28.44 16.21 49.33
CA LYS A 3 27.51 16.10 48.20
C LYS A 3 27.93 14.93 47.32
N THR A 4 27.13 13.92 47.26
CA THR A 4 27.23 12.82 46.27
C THR A 4 26.62 13.32 44.97
N GLU A 5 27.46 13.53 43.96
CA GLU A 5 27.05 13.69 42.55
C GLU A 5 26.63 12.32 42.02
N SER A 6 25.38 12.22 41.58
CA SER A 6 24.86 11.06 40.86
C SER A 6 25.35 11.13 39.40
N THR A 7 26.28 10.27 39.05
CA THR A 7 26.67 10.02 37.66
C THR A 7 25.48 9.41 36.89
N LEU A 8 24.94 10.19 35.97
CA LEU A 8 24.00 9.70 34.96
C LEU A 8 24.69 8.64 34.12
N THR A 9 24.19 7.43 34.17
CA THR A 9 24.63 6.30 33.34
C THR A 9 24.39 6.63 31.87
N GLN A 10 25.47 6.67 31.10
CA GLN A 10 25.42 6.81 29.64
C GLN A 10 24.55 5.72 29.02
N ASN A 11 23.70 6.13 28.09
CA ASN A 11 22.77 5.26 27.37
C ASN A 11 23.53 4.16 26.59
N PRO A 12 23.29 2.86 26.85
CA PRO A 12 24.04 1.76 26.23
C PRO A 12 23.90 1.69 24.71
N LEU A 13 22.99 2.45 24.12
CA LEU A 13 22.72 2.47 22.68
C LEU A 13 23.75 3.25 21.85
N GLU A 14 24.58 4.10 22.47
CA GLU A 14 25.59 4.89 21.72
C GLU A 14 26.83 4.10 21.28
N LYS A 15 27.09 2.92 21.88
CA LYS A 15 28.31 2.14 21.60
C LYS A 15 28.20 1.14 20.44
N THR A 16 27.06 1.00 19.79
CA THR A 16 26.83 0.00 18.71
C THR A 16 26.79 0.56 17.30
N TRP A 17 26.99 1.85 17.11
CA TRP A 17 26.85 2.50 15.80
C TRP A 17 28.21 2.72 15.15
N GLY A 18 28.54 1.96 14.11
CA GLY A 18 29.77 2.14 13.34
C GLY A 18 29.71 3.41 12.45
N PRO A 19 30.88 3.95 12.03
CA PRO A 19 30.98 5.23 11.30
C PRO A 19 30.21 5.31 9.99
N TRP A 20 29.83 4.18 9.39
CA TRP A 20 29.06 4.10 8.14
C TRP A 20 27.55 4.33 8.31
N MET A 21 27.02 4.25 9.53
CA MET A 21 25.61 4.55 9.80
C MET A 21 25.34 6.05 9.94
N THR A 22 26.29 6.82 10.43
CA THR A 22 26.13 8.28 10.63
C THR A 22 26.04 9.08 9.33
N SER A 23 26.70 8.61 8.24
CA SER A 23 26.64 9.28 6.93
C SER A 23 25.30 9.14 6.20
N ARG A 24 24.52 8.11 6.51
CA ARG A 24 23.18 7.89 5.91
C ARG A 24 22.06 8.71 6.58
N LEU A 25 22.22 9.05 7.85
CA LEU A 25 21.26 9.87 8.60
C LEU A 25 21.29 11.35 8.20
N SER A 26 22.43 11.85 7.69
CA SER A 26 22.59 13.27 7.33
C SER A 26 21.96 13.64 5.98
N GLN A 27 21.73 12.69 5.08
CA GLN A 27 21.21 12.95 3.73
C GLN A 27 19.66 12.95 3.62
N ARG A 28 18.93 12.60 4.67
CA ARG A 28 17.43 12.55 4.67
C ARG A 28 16.80 13.58 5.61
N ARG A 29 17.34 14.79 5.67
CA ARG A 29 16.68 15.90 6.35
C ARG A 29 15.56 16.44 5.45
N GLY A 30 14.32 15.98 5.68
CA GLY A 30 13.14 16.50 4.97
C GLY A 30 11.90 15.62 5.01
N SER A 31 12.00 14.32 5.33
CA SER A 31 10.84 13.44 5.46
C SER A 31 10.37 13.37 6.92
N SER A 32 9.15 13.78 7.18
CA SER A 32 8.48 13.62 8.48
C SER A 32 7.99 12.20 8.74
N VAL A 33 8.22 11.28 7.79
CA VAL A 33 7.87 9.87 7.94
C VAL A 33 8.78 9.24 9.00
N PRO A 34 8.24 8.66 10.07
CA PRO A 34 9.04 7.92 11.03
C PRO A 34 9.82 6.81 10.31
N GLN A 35 11.14 6.84 10.39
CA GLN A 35 11.96 5.76 9.85
C GLN A 35 11.80 4.53 10.73
N PHE A 36 10.97 3.61 10.32
CA PHE A 36 10.53 2.46 11.12
C PHE A 36 11.61 1.39 11.32
N THR A 37 12.68 1.37 10.53
CA THR A 37 13.86 0.53 10.80
C THR A 37 15.15 1.18 10.32
N ASN A 38 16.20 0.96 11.10
CA ASN A 38 17.58 1.28 10.71
C ASN A 38 18.32 0.05 10.17
N SER A 39 17.73 -1.14 10.24
CA SER A 39 18.35 -2.40 9.79
C SER A 39 17.53 -3.02 8.67
N PRO A 40 18.17 -3.43 7.55
CA PRO A 40 17.50 -4.17 6.48
C PRO A 40 16.81 -5.42 7.01
N THR A 41 15.57 -5.65 6.58
CA THR A 41 14.75 -6.75 7.08
C THR A 41 14.37 -7.71 5.95
N MET A 42 14.58 -9.00 6.15
CA MET A 42 14.15 -10.07 5.26
C MET A 42 12.91 -10.75 5.81
N ILE A 43 11.82 -10.67 5.10
CA ILE A 43 10.58 -11.45 5.35
C ILE A 43 10.71 -12.73 4.54
N VAL A 44 10.84 -13.85 5.22
CA VAL A 44 11.03 -15.15 4.59
C VAL A 44 9.73 -15.93 4.62
N MET A 45 9.14 -16.13 3.45
CA MET A 45 7.93 -16.94 3.32
C MET A 45 8.25 -18.42 3.47
N VAL A 46 7.45 -19.13 4.26
CA VAL A 46 7.56 -20.57 4.50
C VAL A 46 6.25 -21.24 4.14
N GLY A 47 6.28 -22.46 3.64
CA GLY A 47 5.09 -23.28 3.38
C GLY A 47 5.17 -24.07 2.07
N LEU A 48 4.35 -25.08 1.96
CA LEU A 48 4.26 -25.95 0.78
C LEU A 48 3.78 -25.21 -0.47
N PRO A 49 3.98 -25.73 -1.68
CA PRO A 49 3.38 -25.20 -2.90
C PRO A 49 1.87 -25.02 -2.78
N ALA A 50 1.29 -24.09 -3.56
CA ALA A 50 -0.13 -23.77 -3.59
C ALA A 50 -0.78 -23.37 -2.24
N ARG A 51 0.00 -22.81 -1.32
CA ARG A 51 -0.46 -22.28 -0.01
C ARG A 51 -0.57 -20.76 0.02
N GLY A 52 -0.67 -20.10 -1.12
CA GLY A 52 -0.91 -18.64 -1.20
C GLY A 52 0.31 -17.76 -0.94
N LYS A 53 1.52 -18.30 -0.71
CA LYS A 53 2.73 -17.51 -0.39
C LYS A 53 2.97 -16.34 -1.35
N THR A 54 3.01 -16.60 -2.64
CA THR A 54 3.29 -15.57 -3.64
C THR A 54 2.21 -14.48 -3.70
N TYR A 55 0.95 -14.85 -3.45
CA TYR A 55 -0.15 -13.89 -3.31
C TYR A 55 0.09 -12.95 -2.13
N ILE A 56 0.40 -13.51 -0.96
CA ILE A 56 0.69 -12.74 0.25
C ILE A 56 1.95 -11.89 0.08
N SER A 57 3.01 -12.45 -0.52
CA SER A 57 4.24 -11.71 -0.81
C SER A 57 3.97 -10.44 -1.62
N LYS A 58 3.16 -10.53 -2.67
CA LYS A 58 2.79 -9.37 -3.50
C LYS A 58 1.92 -8.37 -2.76
N LYS A 59 0.89 -8.83 -2.03
CA LYS A 59 0.04 -7.95 -1.24
C LYS A 59 0.84 -7.20 -0.17
N LEU A 60 1.69 -7.91 0.54
CA LEU A 60 2.54 -7.34 1.58
C LEU A 60 3.53 -6.31 1.02
N THR A 61 4.18 -6.63 -0.10
CA THR A 61 5.09 -5.70 -0.78
C THR A 61 4.36 -4.43 -1.22
N ARG A 62 3.18 -4.57 -1.81
CA ARG A 62 2.34 -3.43 -2.21
C ARG A 62 2.01 -2.54 -1.01
N TYR A 63 1.57 -3.13 0.09
CA TYR A 63 1.25 -2.39 1.32
C TYR A 63 2.48 -1.66 1.86
N LEU A 64 3.63 -2.34 1.99
CA LEU A 64 4.85 -1.74 2.52
C LEU A 64 5.37 -0.59 1.63
N ASN A 65 5.36 -0.77 0.32
CA ASN A 65 5.74 0.29 -0.62
C ASN A 65 4.77 1.49 -0.54
N TRP A 66 3.47 1.23 -0.42
CA TRP A 66 2.47 2.28 -0.31
C TRP A 66 2.66 3.14 0.95
N ILE A 67 3.00 2.54 2.09
CA ILE A 67 3.31 3.27 3.33
C ILE A 67 4.71 3.91 3.35
N GLY A 68 5.48 3.84 2.25
CA GLY A 68 6.80 4.44 2.12
C GLY A 68 7.97 3.56 2.55
N VAL A 69 7.76 2.27 2.83
CA VAL A 69 8.82 1.30 3.15
C VAL A 69 9.27 0.61 1.86
N THR A 70 10.45 0.96 1.36
CA THR A 70 11.00 0.44 0.09
C THR A 70 11.17 -1.08 0.17
N THR A 71 10.32 -1.82 -0.55
CA THR A 71 10.22 -3.27 -0.45
C THR A 71 10.25 -3.94 -1.82
N LYS A 72 10.93 -5.10 -1.95
CA LYS A 72 11.02 -5.90 -3.18
C LYS A 72 10.81 -7.38 -2.89
N VAL A 73 10.12 -8.09 -3.81
CA VAL A 73 9.95 -9.54 -3.75
C VAL A 73 11.05 -10.22 -4.55
N PHE A 74 11.68 -11.25 -3.96
CA PHE A 74 12.58 -12.16 -4.63
C PHE A 74 11.95 -13.57 -4.63
N ASN A 75 11.34 -13.94 -5.78
CA ASN A 75 10.68 -15.22 -5.94
C ASN A 75 11.64 -16.27 -6.51
N VAL A 76 12.19 -17.13 -5.65
CA VAL A 76 13.16 -18.18 -6.04
C VAL A 76 12.59 -19.14 -7.09
N GLY A 77 11.25 -19.30 -7.15
CA GLY A 77 10.60 -20.06 -8.21
C GLY A 77 10.79 -19.44 -9.60
N GLN A 78 10.95 -18.11 -9.70
CA GLN A 78 11.26 -17.44 -10.95
C GLN A 78 12.69 -17.76 -11.40
N TYR A 79 13.69 -17.61 -10.49
CA TYR A 79 15.08 -17.96 -10.78
C TYR A 79 15.20 -19.40 -11.31
N ARG A 80 14.44 -20.32 -10.72
CA ARG A 80 14.39 -21.70 -11.20
C ARG A 80 13.82 -21.81 -12.61
N ARG A 81 12.69 -21.16 -12.91
CA ARG A 81 12.08 -21.20 -14.25
C ARG A 81 13.01 -20.63 -15.30
N ASP A 82 13.75 -19.59 -14.97
CA ASP A 82 14.71 -18.95 -15.86
C ASP A 82 15.94 -19.85 -16.10
N ALA A 83 16.40 -20.58 -15.07
CA ALA A 83 17.52 -21.51 -15.15
C ALA A 83 17.18 -22.84 -15.83
N THR A 84 15.91 -23.28 -15.81
CA THR A 84 15.50 -24.62 -16.25
C THR A 84 14.33 -24.57 -17.21
N ARG A 85 14.51 -23.98 -18.40
CA ARG A 85 13.45 -23.88 -19.43
C ARG A 85 12.89 -25.23 -19.92
N SER A 86 13.61 -26.35 -19.69
CA SER A 86 13.26 -27.69 -20.17
C SER A 86 12.69 -28.64 -19.11
N TYR A 87 12.71 -28.32 -17.83
CA TYR A 87 12.25 -29.22 -16.76
C TYR A 87 10.87 -28.86 -16.25
N ASN A 88 9.80 -29.38 -16.84
CA ASN A 88 8.43 -29.23 -16.38
C ASN A 88 7.88 -30.46 -15.63
N SER A 89 8.75 -31.38 -15.18
CA SER A 89 8.35 -32.68 -14.60
C SER A 89 8.34 -32.64 -13.07
N TYR A 90 7.41 -33.40 -12.47
CA TYR A 90 7.37 -33.70 -11.03
C TYR A 90 8.71 -34.27 -10.50
N GLU A 91 9.44 -35.00 -11.33
CA GLU A 91 10.75 -35.59 -11.02
C GLU A 91 11.81 -34.56 -10.55
N PHE A 92 11.68 -33.31 -11.00
CA PHE A 92 12.54 -32.21 -10.53
C PHE A 92 12.41 -31.93 -9.04
N PHE A 93 11.28 -32.27 -8.43
CA PHE A 93 10.99 -32.00 -7.03
C PHE A 93 11.25 -33.20 -6.12
N ARG A 94 11.59 -34.34 -6.68
CA ARG A 94 11.89 -35.54 -5.88
C ARG A 94 13.10 -35.33 -4.97
N PRO A 95 13.05 -35.82 -3.71
CA PRO A 95 14.14 -35.66 -2.75
C PRO A 95 15.45 -36.37 -3.18
N ASP A 96 15.33 -37.45 -3.98
CA ASP A 96 16.43 -38.26 -4.47
C ASP A 96 17.14 -37.69 -5.72
N ASN A 97 16.57 -36.63 -6.33
CA ASN A 97 17.17 -35.97 -7.49
C ASN A 97 18.26 -34.96 -7.02
N THR A 98 19.49 -35.46 -6.92
CA THR A 98 20.66 -34.68 -6.45
C THR A 98 21.01 -33.51 -7.36
N GLU A 99 20.80 -33.64 -8.67
CA GLU A 99 21.07 -32.59 -9.65
C GLU A 99 20.06 -31.44 -9.51
N ALA A 100 18.77 -31.77 -9.42
CA ALA A 100 17.73 -30.79 -9.15
C ALA A 100 17.92 -30.10 -7.79
N MET A 101 18.44 -30.81 -6.79
CA MET A 101 18.78 -30.19 -5.49
C MET A 101 19.91 -29.15 -5.63
N LYS A 102 20.96 -29.45 -6.43
CA LYS A 102 22.04 -28.51 -6.72
C LYS A 102 21.50 -27.25 -7.43
N ILE A 103 20.67 -27.42 -8.44
CA ILE A 103 20.03 -26.30 -9.17
C ILE A 103 19.19 -25.45 -8.22
N ARG A 104 18.33 -26.07 -7.40
CA ARG A 104 17.50 -25.36 -6.41
C ARG A 104 18.32 -24.58 -5.37
N LYS A 105 19.47 -25.13 -4.97
CA LYS A 105 20.43 -24.47 -4.07
C LYS A 105 21.08 -23.28 -4.77
N ALA A 106 21.55 -23.45 -6.00
CA ALA A 106 22.16 -22.38 -6.80
C ALA A 106 21.17 -21.21 -7.06
N CYS A 107 19.92 -21.51 -7.42
CA CYS A 107 18.89 -20.48 -7.56
C CYS A 107 18.63 -19.68 -6.28
N ALA A 108 18.66 -20.34 -5.13
CA ALA A 108 18.48 -19.62 -3.87
C ALA A 108 19.70 -18.75 -3.53
N ILE A 109 20.91 -19.21 -3.80
CA ILE A 109 22.15 -18.43 -3.60
C ILE A 109 22.13 -17.21 -4.54
N ALA A 110 21.75 -17.39 -5.80
CA ALA A 110 21.61 -16.28 -6.75
C ALA A 110 20.59 -15.24 -6.25
N ALA A 111 19.42 -15.68 -5.79
CA ALA A 111 18.42 -14.79 -5.22
C ALA A 111 18.93 -14.06 -3.96
N LEU A 112 19.68 -14.72 -3.08
CA LEU A 112 20.29 -14.08 -1.90
C LEU A 112 21.35 -13.04 -2.29
N LYS A 113 22.12 -13.28 -3.36
CA LYS A 113 23.06 -12.29 -3.89
C LYS A 113 22.31 -11.03 -4.38
N ASP A 114 21.24 -11.20 -5.12
CA ASP A 114 20.42 -10.07 -5.58
C ASP A 114 19.74 -9.34 -4.41
N VAL A 115 19.39 -10.04 -3.34
CA VAL A 115 18.93 -9.42 -2.07
C VAL A 115 20.03 -8.53 -1.47
N CYS A 116 21.27 -8.98 -1.46
CA CYS A 116 22.40 -8.19 -0.98
C CYS A 116 22.59 -6.93 -1.84
N ASP A 117 22.55 -7.06 -3.17
CA ASP A 117 22.66 -5.94 -4.09
C ASP A 117 21.51 -4.94 -3.91
N TYR A 118 20.29 -5.42 -3.70
CA TYR A 118 19.13 -4.57 -3.43
C TYR A 118 19.30 -3.75 -2.13
N PHE A 119 19.75 -4.37 -1.04
CA PHE A 119 19.95 -3.64 0.20
C PHE A 119 21.14 -2.67 0.14
N THR A 120 22.21 -3.02 -0.57
CA THR A 120 23.44 -2.21 -0.60
C THR A 120 23.42 -1.14 -1.68
N ARG A 121 22.96 -1.45 -2.88
CA ARG A 121 23.00 -0.55 -4.05
C ARG A 121 21.71 0.21 -4.24
N GLU A 122 20.56 -0.47 -4.16
CA GLU A 122 19.24 0.14 -4.36
C GLU A 122 18.69 0.78 -3.07
N GLN A 123 19.39 0.65 -1.93
CA GLN A 123 19.00 1.17 -0.61
C GLN A 123 17.61 0.68 -0.16
N GLY A 124 17.26 -0.56 -0.49
CA GLY A 124 16.04 -1.22 -0.03
C GLY A 124 15.99 -1.30 1.50
N GLN A 125 14.80 -1.34 2.05
CA GLN A 125 14.57 -1.45 3.49
C GLN A 125 14.05 -2.83 3.88
N VAL A 126 13.18 -3.41 3.05
CA VAL A 126 12.58 -4.72 3.29
C VAL A 126 12.67 -5.59 2.04
N VAL A 127 12.89 -6.86 2.23
CA VAL A 127 12.84 -7.90 1.19
C VAL A 127 11.80 -8.94 1.57
N VAL A 128 10.99 -9.37 0.62
CA VAL A 128 10.15 -10.55 0.75
C VAL A 128 10.79 -11.68 -0.06
N PHE A 129 11.36 -12.67 0.66
CA PHE A 129 12.00 -13.83 0.05
C PHE A 129 10.99 -14.96 -0.12
N ASP A 130 10.40 -15.05 -1.32
CA ASP A 130 9.30 -15.94 -1.64
C ASP A 130 9.82 -17.27 -2.21
N ALA A 131 9.79 -18.30 -1.37
CA ALA A 131 10.09 -19.68 -1.71
C ALA A 131 9.34 -20.64 -0.78
N THR A 132 9.51 -21.94 -0.94
CA THR A 132 8.93 -22.94 -0.01
C THR A 132 9.59 -22.89 1.36
N ASN A 133 10.92 -22.81 1.41
CA ASN A 133 11.75 -22.69 2.61
C ASN A 133 11.39 -23.67 3.76
N THR A 134 10.86 -24.85 3.39
CA THR A 134 10.29 -25.83 4.34
C THR A 134 11.36 -26.66 5.05
N THR A 135 12.56 -26.76 4.49
CA THR A 135 13.62 -27.59 5.09
C THR A 135 14.50 -26.79 6.08
N PRO A 136 14.95 -27.40 7.18
CA PRO A 136 15.85 -26.77 8.14
C PRO A 136 17.12 -26.21 7.49
N GLU A 137 17.75 -26.98 6.60
CA GLU A 137 19.00 -26.60 5.93
C GLU A 137 18.81 -25.33 5.07
N ARG A 138 17.63 -25.15 4.46
CA ARG A 138 17.30 -23.96 3.68
C ARG A 138 17.14 -22.74 4.60
N ARG A 139 16.48 -22.91 5.74
CA ARG A 139 16.31 -21.82 6.71
C ARG A 139 17.64 -21.46 7.36
N GLU A 140 18.50 -22.44 7.65
CA GLU A 140 19.84 -22.20 8.16
C GLU A 140 20.71 -21.42 7.18
N LEU A 141 20.68 -21.76 5.89
CA LEU A 141 21.38 -21.02 4.83
C LEU A 141 20.95 -19.54 4.82
N ILE A 142 19.65 -19.25 4.95
CA ILE A 142 19.11 -17.89 4.97
C ILE A 142 19.54 -17.16 6.26
N LEU A 143 19.48 -17.83 7.40
CA LEU A 143 19.89 -17.26 8.69
C LEU A 143 21.40 -16.93 8.72
N SER A 144 22.24 -17.83 8.22
CA SER A 144 23.71 -17.61 8.14
C SER A 144 24.01 -16.44 7.23
N PHE A 145 23.40 -16.38 6.03
CA PHE A 145 23.52 -15.25 5.11
C PHE A 145 23.09 -13.92 5.75
N ALA A 146 21.96 -13.91 6.42
CA ALA A 146 21.44 -12.69 7.06
C ALA A 146 22.35 -12.25 8.23
N LYS A 147 22.86 -13.19 9.03
CA LYS A 147 23.79 -12.91 10.14
C LYS A 147 25.10 -12.32 9.63
N GLU A 148 25.68 -12.89 8.57
CA GLU A 148 26.92 -12.41 7.94
C GLU A 148 26.77 -10.97 7.40
N ASN A 149 25.58 -10.59 6.93
CA ASN A 149 25.32 -9.28 6.34
C ASN A 149 24.62 -8.30 7.30
N GLY A 150 24.34 -8.69 8.54
CA GLY A 150 23.68 -7.84 9.54
C GLY A 150 22.18 -7.57 9.23
N TYR A 151 21.51 -8.48 8.54
CA TYR A 151 20.08 -8.35 8.21
C TYR A 151 19.20 -8.99 9.28
N LYS A 152 18.05 -8.39 9.56
CA LYS A 152 17.00 -9.01 10.38
C LYS A 152 16.22 -10.01 9.54
N VAL A 153 15.88 -11.15 10.15
CA VAL A 153 15.03 -12.17 9.50
C VAL A 153 13.73 -12.34 10.25
N PHE A 154 12.65 -12.36 9.49
CA PHE A 154 11.31 -12.56 9.98
C PHE A 154 10.59 -13.62 9.13
N TYR A 155 10.19 -14.73 9.76
CA TYR A 155 9.53 -15.84 9.06
C TYR A 155 8.03 -15.67 9.09
N VAL A 156 7.40 -15.88 7.94
CA VAL A 156 5.94 -15.95 7.77
C VAL A 156 5.59 -17.28 7.14
N GLU A 157 4.98 -18.17 7.91
CA GLU A 157 4.53 -19.46 7.42
C GLU A 157 3.07 -19.37 6.96
N SER A 158 2.84 -19.78 5.71
CA SER A 158 1.51 -19.88 5.11
C SER A 158 1.05 -21.34 5.16
N ILE A 159 0.03 -21.61 5.98
CA ILE A 159 -0.51 -22.92 6.24
C ILE A 159 -1.92 -23.00 5.68
N CYS A 160 -2.20 -23.99 4.86
CA CYS A 160 -3.53 -24.32 4.38
C CYS A 160 -3.65 -25.86 4.34
N ASP A 161 -4.59 -26.40 5.12
CA ASP A 161 -4.80 -27.85 5.26
C ASP A 161 -6.08 -28.30 4.53
N ASP A 162 -6.83 -27.37 3.95
CA ASP A 162 -8.07 -27.66 3.21
C ASP A 162 -7.75 -28.17 1.80
N PRO A 163 -8.10 -29.43 1.46
CA PRO A 163 -7.80 -30.00 0.15
C PRO A 163 -8.53 -29.32 -1.00
N GLU A 164 -9.73 -28.79 -0.79
CA GLU A 164 -10.53 -28.11 -1.81
C GLU A 164 -9.91 -26.78 -2.16
N ILE A 165 -9.54 -25.99 -1.14
CA ILE A 165 -8.81 -24.73 -1.31
C ILE A 165 -7.46 -24.96 -1.98
N ILE A 166 -6.75 -26.03 -1.64
CA ILE A 166 -5.47 -26.39 -2.27
C ILE A 166 -5.67 -26.74 -3.74
N ALA A 167 -6.68 -27.53 -4.07
CA ALA A 167 -7.01 -27.91 -5.44
C ALA A 167 -7.44 -26.70 -6.27
N GLU A 168 -8.21 -25.77 -5.69
CA GLU A 168 -8.56 -24.50 -6.33
C GLU A 168 -7.35 -23.58 -6.48
N ASN A 169 -6.45 -23.51 -5.50
CA ASN A 169 -5.21 -22.74 -5.59
C ASN A 169 -4.25 -23.23 -6.68
N ILE A 170 -4.38 -24.49 -7.11
CA ILE A 170 -3.67 -25.01 -8.28
C ILE A 170 -4.32 -24.51 -9.57
N LYS A 171 -5.63 -24.23 -9.56
CA LYS A 171 -6.43 -23.79 -10.72
C LYS A 171 -6.79 -22.29 -10.65
N ILE A 172 -7.24 -21.81 -9.50
CA ILE A 172 -7.72 -20.44 -9.24
C ILE A 172 -7.39 -20.11 -7.79
N PHE A 173 -6.72 -19.00 -7.52
CA PHE A 173 -6.25 -18.62 -6.18
C PHE A 173 -7.39 -18.27 -5.21
N ASN A 174 -7.78 -19.21 -4.36
CA ASN A 174 -8.53 -18.95 -3.12
C ASN A 174 -7.61 -19.22 -1.93
N VAL A 175 -7.50 -18.29 -0.99
CA VAL A 175 -6.55 -18.39 0.14
C VAL A 175 -7.32 -18.48 1.45
N GLY A 176 -7.61 -19.68 1.92
CA GLY A 176 -7.95 -19.94 3.32
C GLY A 176 -6.67 -20.29 4.11
N SER A 177 -5.82 -19.31 4.41
CA SER A 177 -4.51 -19.59 5.01
C SER A 177 -4.47 -19.10 6.46
N ARG A 178 -3.92 -19.93 7.35
CA ARG A 178 -3.46 -19.51 8.67
C ARG A 178 -2.00 -19.08 8.58
N TYR A 179 -1.63 -18.03 9.30
CA TYR A 179 -0.26 -17.54 9.37
C TYR A 179 0.28 -17.78 10.77
N LEU A 180 1.45 -18.42 10.84
CA LEU A 180 2.21 -18.53 12.07
C LEU A 180 3.34 -17.51 12.03
N VAL A 181 3.34 -16.62 13.01
CA VAL A 181 4.34 -15.55 13.13
C VAL A 181 4.98 -15.64 14.50
N ASN A 182 6.31 -15.74 14.54
CA ASN A 182 7.07 -15.85 15.78
C ASN A 182 8.06 -14.69 15.91
N ARG A 183 8.27 -14.23 17.16
CA ARG A 183 9.29 -13.24 17.54
C ARG A 183 9.13 -11.89 16.84
N VAL A 184 7.99 -11.26 17.02
CA VAL A 184 7.77 -9.86 16.63
C VAL A 184 8.62 -8.97 17.54
N GLN A 185 9.57 -8.24 16.98
CA GLN A 185 10.58 -7.48 17.74
C GLN A 185 10.58 -5.98 17.43
N ASP A 186 9.98 -5.55 16.31
CA ASP A 186 9.99 -4.16 15.90
C ASP A 186 8.66 -3.70 15.31
N HIS A 187 8.58 -2.39 15.05
CA HIS A 187 7.37 -1.73 14.57
C HIS A 187 6.95 -2.22 13.17
N ILE A 188 7.90 -2.47 12.26
CA ILE A 188 7.57 -2.98 10.91
C ILE A 188 6.99 -4.38 10.99
N GLN A 189 7.59 -5.24 11.81
CA GLN A 189 7.07 -6.60 12.00
C GLN A 189 5.67 -6.57 12.60
N SER A 190 5.40 -5.66 13.55
CA SER A 190 4.05 -5.47 14.11
C SER A 190 3.05 -5.03 13.05
N ARG A 191 3.41 -4.10 12.16
CA ARG A 191 2.56 -3.67 11.04
C ARG A 191 2.31 -4.78 10.04
N ILE A 192 3.33 -5.60 9.73
CA ILE A 192 3.19 -6.77 8.87
C ILE A 192 2.19 -7.75 9.47
N VAL A 193 2.31 -8.07 10.75
CA VAL A 193 1.36 -8.97 11.44
C VAL A 193 -0.04 -8.40 11.41
N TYR A 194 -0.20 -7.13 11.76
CA TYR A 194 -1.49 -6.46 11.73
C TYR A 194 -2.12 -6.49 10.34
N TYR A 195 -1.34 -6.22 9.29
CA TYR A 195 -1.80 -6.33 7.91
C TYR A 195 -2.24 -7.76 7.55
N LEU A 196 -1.42 -8.77 7.88
CA LEU A 196 -1.73 -10.17 7.61
C LEU A 196 -3.01 -10.66 8.32
N MET A 197 -3.30 -10.13 9.51
CA MET A 197 -4.52 -10.44 10.26
C MET A 197 -5.78 -9.84 9.63
N ASN A 198 -5.66 -8.81 8.82
CA ASN A 198 -6.78 -8.10 8.22
C ASN A 198 -7.00 -8.45 6.74
N ILE A 199 -6.13 -9.25 6.12
CA ILE A 199 -6.29 -9.63 4.71
C ILE A 199 -7.54 -10.51 4.55
N HIS A 200 -8.49 -10.00 3.76
CA HIS A 200 -9.63 -10.78 3.30
C HIS A 200 -9.28 -11.47 1.97
N VAL A 201 -9.69 -12.73 1.83
CA VAL A 201 -9.29 -13.58 0.69
C VAL A 201 -10.47 -14.02 -0.17
N THR A 202 -11.72 -13.73 0.26
CA THR A 202 -12.91 -13.99 -0.54
C THR A 202 -13.09 -12.95 -1.65
N PRO A 203 -13.73 -13.31 -2.77
CA PRO A 203 -14.09 -12.36 -3.81
C PRO A 203 -14.95 -11.22 -3.24
N ARG A 204 -14.58 -9.98 -3.56
CA ARG A 204 -15.26 -8.78 -3.09
C ARG A 204 -15.18 -7.65 -4.09
N SER A 205 -16.03 -6.65 -3.93
CA SER A 205 -16.00 -5.44 -4.75
C SER A 205 -15.92 -4.19 -3.88
N ILE A 206 -14.97 -3.32 -4.21
CA ILE A 206 -14.82 -2.02 -3.59
C ILE A 206 -15.21 -0.97 -4.61
N TYR A 207 -16.20 -0.17 -4.29
CA TYR A 207 -16.67 0.91 -5.14
C TYR A 207 -16.09 2.23 -4.63
N LEU A 208 -15.38 2.94 -5.49
CA LEU A 208 -14.83 4.26 -5.18
C LEU A 208 -15.50 5.29 -6.07
N CYS A 209 -16.01 6.35 -5.48
CA CYS A 209 -16.43 7.52 -6.22
C CYS A 209 -16.09 8.80 -5.47
N ARG A 210 -15.99 9.89 -6.20
CA ARG A 210 -15.96 11.20 -5.58
C ARG A 210 -17.39 11.62 -5.21
N HIS A 211 -17.50 12.57 -4.29
CA HIS A 211 -18.76 13.30 -4.08
C HIS A 211 -19.30 13.87 -5.41
N GLY A 212 -20.58 14.15 -5.50
CA GLY A 212 -21.14 14.90 -6.61
C GLY A 212 -20.47 16.28 -6.76
N GLU A 213 -20.49 16.86 -7.96
CA GLU A 213 -19.92 18.19 -8.19
C GLU A 213 -20.40 19.18 -7.12
N SER A 214 -19.48 19.95 -6.53
CA SER A 214 -19.76 20.93 -5.48
C SER A 214 -19.74 22.35 -6.04
N GLU A 215 -20.31 23.31 -5.30
CA GLU A 215 -20.29 24.72 -5.68
C GLU A 215 -18.85 25.25 -5.85
N LEU A 216 -17.91 24.86 -4.99
CA LEU A 216 -16.50 25.24 -5.14
C LEU A 216 -15.84 24.60 -6.36
N ASN A 217 -16.29 23.41 -6.79
CA ASN A 217 -15.80 22.83 -8.05
C ASN A 217 -16.18 23.69 -9.26
N LEU A 218 -17.39 24.26 -9.29
CA LEU A 218 -17.83 25.17 -10.35
C LEU A 218 -16.94 26.41 -10.43
N LEU A 219 -16.48 26.91 -9.28
CA LEU A 219 -15.61 28.08 -9.17
C LEU A 219 -14.12 27.74 -9.40
N GLY A 220 -13.75 26.47 -9.65
CA GLY A 220 -12.37 26.04 -9.80
C GLY A 220 -11.53 26.13 -8.50
N ARG A 221 -12.20 26.23 -7.33
CA ARG A 221 -11.54 26.38 -6.02
C ARG A 221 -11.23 25.01 -5.41
N ILE A 222 -10.07 24.90 -4.73
CA ILE A 222 -9.63 23.71 -4.03
C ILE A 222 -10.05 23.77 -2.55
N GLY A 223 -10.21 22.60 -1.92
CA GLY A 223 -10.54 22.49 -0.50
C GLY A 223 -11.95 22.97 -0.16
N GLY A 224 -12.08 23.60 1.00
CA GLY A 224 -13.34 24.14 1.53
C GLY A 224 -14.41 23.07 1.83
N ASP A 225 -15.52 23.47 2.45
CA ASP A 225 -16.64 22.58 2.79
C ASP A 225 -17.97 23.10 2.22
N SER A 226 -18.04 23.21 0.88
CA SER A 226 -19.28 23.57 0.18
C SER A 226 -20.20 22.37 -0.02
N GLY A 227 -21.49 22.66 -0.23
CA GLY A 227 -22.50 21.70 -0.63
C GLY A 227 -22.39 21.29 -2.10
N LEU A 228 -23.29 20.40 -2.52
CA LEU A 228 -23.41 19.95 -3.91
C LEU A 228 -24.01 21.03 -4.80
N SER A 229 -23.55 21.09 -6.05
CA SER A 229 -24.21 21.84 -7.13
C SER A 229 -25.51 21.13 -7.58
N SER A 230 -26.28 21.78 -8.42
CA SER A 230 -27.44 21.13 -9.04
C SER A 230 -27.08 19.86 -9.81
N ARG A 231 -25.94 19.85 -10.54
CA ARG A 231 -25.45 18.67 -11.25
C ARG A 231 -24.95 17.60 -10.25
N GLY A 232 -24.31 18.01 -9.17
CA GLY A 232 -23.88 17.10 -8.08
C GLY A 232 -25.05 16.40 -7.41
N THR A 233 -26.17 17.09 -7.19
CA THR A 233 -27.40 16.50 -6.64
C THR A 233 -28.03 15.47 -7.61
N LYS A 234 -28.01 15.73 -8.90
CA LYS A 234 -28.46 14.77 -9.92
C LYS A 234 -27.58 13.53 -9.92
N PHE A 235 -26.24 13.71 -9.80
CA PHE A 235 -25.30 12.59 -9.68
C PHE A 235 -25.58 11.76 -8.42
N ALA A 236 -25.81 12.37 -7.27
CA ALA A 236 -26.13 11.67 -6.03
C ALA A 236 -27.35 10.76 -6.19
N SER A 237 -28.42 11.26 -6.84
CA SER A 237 -29.63 10.48 -7.14
C SER A 237 -29.35 9.32 -8.12
N ALA A 238 -28.56 9.58 -9.16
CA ALA A 238 -28.17 8.56 -10.14
C ALA A 238 -27.26 7.48 -9.50
N LEU A 239 -26.35 7.86 -8.61
CA LEU A 239 -25.52 6.94 -7.83
C LEU A 239 -26.40 6.01 -6.98
N GLY A 240 -27.42 6.57 -6.31
CA GLY A 240 -28.38 5.78 -5.54
C GLY A 240 -29.11 4.75 -6.40
N ALA A 241 -29.58 5.14 -7.57
CA ALA A 241 -30.23 4.23 -8.52
C ALA A 241 -29.27 3.14 -9.02
N TYR A 242 -28.04 3.53 -9.39
CA TYR A 242 -27.02 2.60 -9.85
C TYR A 242 -26.66 1.56 -8.77
N MET A 243 -26.42 1.98 -7.53
CA MET A 243 -26.03 1.07 -6.45
C MET A 243 -27.15 0.10 -6.08
N ARG A 244 -28.41 0.56 -6.05
CA ARG A 244 -29.57 -0.34 -5.86
C ARG A 244 -29.67 -1.38 -6.96
N GLY A 245 -29.39 -1.01 -8.21
CA GLY A 245 -29.38 -1.93 -9.35
C GLY A 245 -28.29 -3.00 -9.30
N GLN A 246 -27.23 -2.81 -8.49
CA GLN A 246 -26.19 -3.83 -8.32
C GLN A 246 -26.61 -5.00 -7.42
N CYS A 247 -27.70 -4.90 -6.67
CA CYS A 247 -28.24 -5.93 -5.77
C CYS A 247 -27.18 -6.52 -4.83
N ILE A 248 -26.33 -5.68 -4.23
CA ILE A 248 -25.25 -6.10 -3.35
C ILE A 248 -25.81 -6.28 -1.95
N SER A 249 -25.69 -7.52 -1.40
CA SER A 249 -25.95 -7.75 0.01
C SER A 249 -24.88 -7.11 0.88
N ASP A 250 -25.28 -6.60 2.04
CA ASP A 250 -24.38 -6.08 3.08
C ASP A 250 -23.37 -5.01 2.61
N LEU A 251 -23.79 -4.15 1.67
CA LEU A 251 -23.02 -3.03 1.20
C LEU A 251 -22.80 -2.02 2.34
N LYS A 252 -21.55 -1.82 2.74
CA LYS A 252 -21.17 -0.72 3.63
C LYS A 252 -20.92 0.56 2.82
N VAL A 253 -21.37 1.68 3.34
CA VAL A 253 -21.18 2.99 2.71
C VAL A 253 -20.35 3.86 3.64
N TRP A 254 -19.22 4.37 3.15
CA TRP A 254 -18.33 5.26 3.90
C TRP A 254 -18.24 6.62 3.24
N THR A 255 -18.29 7.65 4.07
CA THR A 255 -18.14 9.06 3.64
C THR A 255 -17.06 9.75 4.46
N SER A 256 -16.63 10.91 4.02
CA SER A 256 -15.89 11.85 4.86
C SER A 256 -16.88 12.63 5.77
N HIS A 257 -16.36 13.51 6.62
CA HIS A 257 -17.15 14.45 7.42
C HIS A 257 -17.59 15.70 6.62
N MET A 258 -17.23 15.82 5.33
CA MET A 258 -17.52 17.01 4.55
C MET A 258 -18.92 16.94 3.92
N LYS A 259 -19.62 18.08 3.92
CA LYS A 259 -21.03 18.20 3.48
C LYS A 259 -21.31 17.53 2.14
N ARG A 260 -20.47 17.77 1.13
CA ARG A 260 -20.65 17.24 -0.23
C ARG A 260 -20.63 15.70 -0.29
N THR A 261 -19.86 15.02 0.55
CA THR A 261 -19.87 13.54 0.61
C THR A 261 -21.08 13.01 1.34
N ILE A 262 -21.48 13.67 2.42
CA ILE A 262 -22.68 13.34 3.19
C ILE A 262 -23.92 13.49 2.31
N GLN A 263 -24.12 14.64 1.66
CA GLN A 263 -25.23 14.89 0.74
C GLN A 263 -25.27 13.88 -0.43
N THR A 264 -24.09 13.44 -0.90
CA THR A 264 -24.04 12.39 -1.93
C THR A 264 -24.54 11.06 -1.38
N ALA A 265 -24.17 10.69 -0.14
CA ALA A 265 -24.58 9.44 0.49
C ALA A 265 -26.06 9.42 0.88
N GLU A 266 -26.61 10.53 1.34
CA GLU A 266 -28.03 10.64 1.72
C GLU A 266 -28.98 10.21 0.59
N SER A 267 -28.61 10.47 -0.66
CA SER A 267 -29.39 10.07 -1.84
C SER A 267 -29.42 8.55 -2.08
N LEU A 268 -28.56 7.77 -1.40
CA LEU A 268 -28.58 6.31 -1.50
C LEU A 268 -29.75 5.69 -0.75
N GLY A 269 -30.27 6.37 0.28
CA GLY A 269 -31.30 5.83 1.17
C GLY A 269 -30.84 4.65 2.03
N ALA A 270 -29.51 4.48 2.20
CA ALA A 270 -28.86 3.45 3.00
C ALA A 270 -28.12 4.07 4.18
N GLN A 271 -27.84 3.27 5.22
CA GLN A 271 -26.98 3.70 6.32
C GLN A 271 -25.55 3.92 5.82
N TYR A 272 -24.90 4.95 6.34
CA TYR A 272 -23.51 5.26 6.04
C TYR A 272 -22.72 5.61 7.28
N GLU A 273 -21.43 5.33 7.24
CA GLU A 273 -20.47 5.65 8.29
C GLU A 273 -19.60 6.83 7.85
N GLN A 274 -19.37 7.77 8.75
CA GLN A 274 -18.52 8.93 8.49
C GLN A 274 -17.12 8.69 9.06
N TRP A 275 -16.11 8.85 8.20
CA TRP A 275 -14.70 8.65 8.55
C TRP A 275 -13.92 9.95 8.35
N LYS A 276 -13.46 10.59 9.41
CA LYS A 276 -12.63 11.80 9.33
C LYS A 276 -11.37 11.57 8.48
N ALA A 277 -10.81 10.35 8.53
CA ALA A 277 -9.67 9.97 7.71
C ALA A 277 -9.93 10.07 6.19
N LEU A 278 -11.18 10.07 5.75
CA LEU A 278 -11.58 10.27 4.35
C LEU A 278 -11.78 11.74 3.94
N ASN A 279 -11.57 12.71 4.85
CA ASN A 279 -11.62 14.13 4.48
C ASN A 279 -10.59 14.43 3.37
N GLU A 280 -10.86 15.45 2.54
CA GLU A 280 -9.91 15.84 1.50
C GLU A 280 -8.58 16.29 2.11
N ILE A 281 -7.54 16.29 1.31
CA ILE A 281 -6.23 16.84 1.69
C ILE A 281 -6.42 18.29 2.15
N ASP A 282 -5.86 18.62 3.30
CA ASP A 282 -5.88 19.98 3.83
C ASP A 282 -4.89 20.85 3.02
N ALA A 283 -5.42 21.84 2.31
CA ALA A 283 -4.63 22.77 1.52
C ALA A 283 -4.11 23.97 2.37
N GLY A 284 -4.36 23.98 3.66
CA GLY A 284 -3.86 24.99 4.59
C GLY A 284 -4.20 26.42 4.14
N VAL A 285 -3.18 27.25 3.95
CA VAL A 285 -3.37 28.66 3.51
C VAL A 285 -3.95 28.79 2.10
N CYS A 286 -3.95 27.71 1.31
CA CYS A 286 -4.47 27.68 -0.06
C CYS A 286 -5.92 27.18 -0.14
N GLU A 287 -6.58 26.92 1.02
CA GLU A 287 -8.00 26.55 1.03
C GLU A 287 -8.87 27.60 0.34
N GLU A 288 -9.83 27.12 -0.44
CA GLU A 288 -10.77 27.94 -1.22
C GLU A 288 -10.14 28.89 -2.27
N MET A 289 -8.89 28.64 -2.68
CA MET A 289 -8.24 29.35 -3.77
C MET A 289 -8.32 28.57 -5.08
N THR A 290 -8.25 29.31 -6.21
CA THR A 290 -7.99 28.70 -7.52
C THR A 290 -6.48 28.50 -7.71
N TYR A 291 -6.07 27.66 -8.67
CA TYR A 291 -4.64 27.47 -8.97
C TYR A 291 -3.97 28.74 -9.47
N GLU A 292 -4.71 29.61 -10.19
CA GLU A 292 -4.24 30.92 -10.64
C GLU A 292 -4.01 31.86 -9.46
N GLU A 293 -4.92 31.89 -8.49
CA GLU A 293 -4.75 32.65 -7.25
C GLU A 293 -3.54 32.15 -6.44
N ILE A 294 -3.36 30.84 -6.33
CA ILE A 294 -2.20 30.24 -5.64
C ILE A 294 -0.89 30.62 -6.36
N GLN A 295 -0.84 30.50 -7.68
CA GLN A 295 0.32 30.86 -8.47
C GLN A 295 0.68 32.35 -8.33
N LYS A 296 -0.31 33.22 -8.23
CA LYS A 296 -0.12 34.67 -8.07
C LYS A 296 0.33 35.03 -6.65
N ASN A 297 -0.33 34.46 -5.63
CA ASN A 297 -0.11 34.84 -4.23
C ASN A 297 1.05 34.07 -3.57
N TYR A 298 1.32 32.85 -4.03
CA TYR A 298 2.34 31.94 -3.49
C TYR A 298 3.14 31.28 -4.63
N PRO A 299 3.87 32.06 -5.47
CA PRO A 299 4.54 31.52 -6.66
C PRO A 299 5.64 30.50 -6.32
N GLU A 300 6.37 30.68 -5.23
CA GLU A 300 7.40 29.73 -4.78
C GLU A 300 6.78 28.39 -4.36
N GLU A 301 5.71 28.43 -3.56
CA GLU A 301 4.96 27.26 -3.13
C GLU A 301 4.37 26.49 -4.32
N PHE A 302 3.85 27.24 -5.31
CA PHE A 302 3.31 26.65 -6.53
C PHE A 302 4.41 25.91 -7.32
N ALA A 303 5.61 26.49 -7.43
CA ALA A 303 6.76 25.88 -8.10
C ALA A 303 7.27 24.65 -7.35
N LEU A 304 7.40 24.71 -6.02
CA LEU A 304 7.81 23.58 -5.18
C LEU A 304 6.84 22.40 -5.31
N ARG A 305 5.53 22.68 -5.34
CA ARG A 305 4.51 21.66 -5.53
C ARG A 305 4.61 20.97 -6.90
N ASP A 306 4.95 21.68 -7.94
CA ASP A 306 5.11 21.13 -9.28
C ASP A 306 6.39 20.28 -9.42
N GLN A 307 7.42 20.52 -8.60
CA GLN A 307 8.65 19.71 -8.56
C GLN A 307 8.42 18.34 -7.91
N ASP A 308 7.78 18.28 -6.75
CA ASP A 308 7.48 17.02 -6.04
C ASP A 308 6.11 17.08 -5.37
N LYS A 309 5.06 16.85 -6.15
CA LYS A 309 3.68 16.93 -5.67
C LYS A 309 3.34 15.90 -4.58
N TYR A 310 4.07 14.81 -4.48
CA TYR A 310 3.82 13.79 -3.46
C TYR A 310 4.30 14.23 -2.08
N ARG A 311 5.51 14.81 -1.99
CA ARG A 311 6.12 15.24 -0.73
C ARG A 311 5.83 16.69 -0.38
N TYR A 312 5.41 17.48 -1.38
CA TYR A 312 5.06 18.87 -1.12
C TYR A 312 3.92 18.96 -0.10
N ARG A 313 4.17 19.71 0.98
CA ARG A 313 3.18 19.99 2.02
C ARG A 313 2.70 21.44 1.88
N TYR A 314 1.39 21.62 1.80
CA TYR A 314 0.81 22.96 1.86
C TYR A 314 1.15 23.64 3.18
N PRO A 315 1.49 24.95 3.19
CA PRO A 315 1.74 25.66 4.43
C PRO A 315 0.53 25.58 5.37
N LYS A 316 0.75 25.08 6.59
CA LYS A 316 -0.30 24.74 7.59
C LYS A 316 -1.30 23.63 7.14
N GLY A 317 -0.97 22.87 6.12
CA GLY A 317 -1.80 21.80 5.59
C GLY A 317 -1.05 20.45 5.50
N GLU A 318 -1.50 19.61 4.58
CA GLU A 318 -1.01 18.25 4.37
C GLU A 318 -0.25 18.10 3.05
N SER A 319 0.58 17.08 2.98
CA SER A 319 1.12 16.48 1.75
C SER A 319 0.36 15.21 1.38
N TYR A 320 0.58 14.67 0.16
CA TYR A 320 0.10 13.34 -0.17
C TYR A 320 0.73 12.25 0.72
N GLU A 321 1.97 12.43 1.15
CA GLU A 321 2.65 11.54 2.09
C GLU A 321 1.93 11.49 3.45
N ASP A 322 1.49 12.63 3.99
CA ASP A 322 0.67 12.70 5.20
C ASP A 322 -0.69 12.04 5.01
N LEU A 323 -1.31 12.28 3.85
CA LEU A 323 -2.61 11.71 3.51
C LEU A 323 -2.55 10.18 3.42
N VAL A 324 -1.48 9.61 2.85
CA VAL A 324 -1.25 8.15 2.84
C VAL A 324 -1.16 7.60 4.27
N GLN A 325 -0.43 8.26 5.16
CA GLN A 325 -0.34 7.83 6.57
C GLN A 325 -1.71 7.90 7.27
N ARG A 326 -2.46 8.97 7.04
CA ARG A 326 -3.81 9.16 7.59
C ARG A 326 -4.79 8.10 7.08
N LEU A 327 -4.62 7.63 5.83
CA LEU A 327 -5.47 6.63 5.19
C LEU A 327 -5.09 5.17 5.50
N GLU A 328 -3.99 4.92 6.18
CA GLU A 328 -3.57 3.55 6.50
C GLU A 328 -4.65 2.75 7.27
N PRO A 329 -5.30 3.29 8.33
CA PRO A 329 -6.40 2.57 8.99
C PRO A 329 -7.58 2.28 8.06
N VAL A 330 -7.86 3.17 7.11
CA VAL A 330 -8.92 2.96 6.10
C VAL A 330 -8.56 1.81 5.17
N ILE A 331 -7.31 1.71 4.72
CA ILE A 331 -6.83 0.58 3.91
C ILE A 331 -6.94 -0.74 4.70
N MET A 332 -6.58 -0.75 5.99
CA MET A 332 -6.72 -1.94 6.83
C MET A 332 -8.17 -2.40 6.93
N GLU A 333 -9.09 -1.45 7.10
CA GLU A 333 -10.50 -1.77 7.16
C GLU A 333 -11.05 -2.20 5.78
N LEU A 334 -10.62 -1.56 4.68
CA LEU A 334 -10.95 -2.00 3.32
C LEU A 334 -10.44 -3.41 3.03
N GLU A 335 -9.28 -3.80 3.56
CA GLU A 335 -8.77 -5.18 3.41
C GLU A 335 -9.59 -6.20 4.21
N ARG A 336 -10.29 -5.78 5.26
CA ARG A 336 -11.12 -6.62 6.13
C ARG A 336 -12.56 -6.77 5.66
N GLN A 337 -13.13 -5.71 5.07
CA GLN A 337 -14.54 -5.68 4.67
C GLN A 337 -14.79 -6.41 3.35
N GLU A 338 -16.02 -6.85 3.14
CA GLU A 338 -16.47 -7.49 1.89
C GLU A 338 -16.78 -6.44 0.81
N ASN A 339 -17.99 -5.90 0.80
CA ASN A 339 -18.41 -4.93 -0.20
C ASN A 339 -18.54 -3.54 0.41
N VAL A 340 -17.81 -2.57 -0.12
CA VAL A 340 -17.78 -1.21 0.40
C VAL A 340 -17.93 -0.20 -0.74
N LEU A 341 -18.78 0.80 -0.54
CA LEU A 341 -18.81 2.03 -1.34
C LEU A 341 -18.14 3.14 -0.55
N VAL A 342 -17.07 3.69 -1.07
CA VAL A 342 -16.38 4.85 -0.48
C VAL A 342 -16.69 6.08 -1.30
N ILE A 343 -17.37 7.05 -0.69
CA ILE A 343 -17.65 8.37 -1.27
C ILE A 343 -16.65 9.35 -0.66
N CYS A 344 -15.69 9.77 -1.44
CA CYS A 344 -14.56 10.55 -0.95
C CYS A 344 -14.20 11.72 -1.88
N HIS A 345 -12.95 12.12 -1.87
CA HIS A 345 -12.41 13.28 -2.57
C HIS A 345 -11.31 12.88 -3.54
N GLN A 346 -10.80 13.84 -4.32
CA GLN A 346 -9.85 13.56 -5.39
C GLN A 346 -8.50 13.04 -4.87
N ALA A 347 -7.91 13.69 -3.86
CA ALA A 347 -6.61 13.28 -3.35
C ALA A 347 -6.72 11.96 -2.57
N VAL A 348 -7.77 11.79 -1.77
CA VAL A 348 -8.09 10.54 -1.07
C VAL A 348 -8.24 9.39 -2.06
N MET A 349 -9.06 9.57 -3.11
CA MET A 349 -9.29 8.53 -4.11
C MET A 349 -8.00 8.13 -4.84
N ARG A 350 -7.11 9.09 -5.13
CA ARG A 350 -5.78 8.82 -5.70
C ARG A 350 -4.93 7.92 -4.81
N CYS A 351 -4.91 8.21 -3.50
CA CYS A 351 -4.17 7.39 -2.53
C CYS A 351 -4.72 5.96 -2.46
N LEU A 352 -6.05 5.79 -2.38
CA LEU A 352 -6.69 4.48 -2.36
C LEU A 352 -6.45 3.70 -3.67
N LEU A 353 -6.59 4.36 -4.82
CA LEU A 353 -6.30 3.76 -6.13
C LEU A 353 -4.84 3.35 -6.26
N ALA A 354 -3.90 4.19 -5.81
CA ALA A 354 -2.48 3.87 -5.85
C ALA A 354 -2.17 2.59 -5.06
N TYR A 355 -2.81 2.40 -3.92
CA TYR A 355 -2.69 1.16 -3.15
C TYR A 355 -3.17 -0.06 -3.95
N PHE A 356 -4.39 -0.04 -4.50
CA PHE A 356 -4.94 -1.20 -5.21
C PHE A 356 -4.27 -1.48 -6.55
N LEU A 357 -3.73 -0.45 -7.21
CA LEU A 357 -3.10 -0.54 -8.53
C LEU A 357 -1.57 -0.63 -8.47
N ASP A 358 -0.99 -0.71 -7.28
CA ASP A 358 0.47 -0.76 -7.07
C ASP A 358 1.21 0.40 -7.78
N LYS A 359 0.68 1.63 -7.61
CA LYS A 359 1.23 2.84 -8.22
C LYS A 359 2.27 3.49 -7.33
N SER A 360 3.34 3.95 -7.94
CA SER A 360 4.44 4.63 -7.25
C SER A 360 4.02 6.00 -6.68
N ALA A 361 4.79 6.50 -5.72
CA ALA A 361 4.63 7.83 -5.15
C ALA A 361 4.65 8.94 -6.23
N ASN A 362 5.41 8.76 -7.31
CA ASN A 362 5.48 9.72 -8.42
C ASN A 362 4.25 9.71 -9.33
N GLU A 363 3.54 8.58 -9.43
CA GLU A 363 2.33 8.43 -10.24
C GLU A 363 1.07 8.80 -9.45
N LEU A 364 1.05 8.51 -8.15
CA LEU A 364 -0.11 8.65 -7.26
C LEU A 364 -0.82 10.01 -7.39
N PRO A 365 -0.12 11.19 -7.30
CA PRO A 365 -0.78 12.48 -7.33
C PRO A 365 -1.42 12.86 -8.68
N TYR A 366 -1.18 12.06 -9.72
CA TYR A 366 -1.63 12.32 -11.09
C TYR A 366 -2.64 11.28 -11.60
N LEU A 367 -3.07 10.33 -10.76
CA LEU A 367 -4.11 9.38 -11.13
C LEU A 367 -5.42 10.11 -11.46
N LYS A 368 -6.06 9.68 -12.55
CA LYS A 368 -7.33 10.27 -13.00
C LYS A 368 -8.48 9.74 -12.14
N CYS A 369 -9.17 10.67 -11.49
CA CYS A 369 -10.35 10.40 -10.66
C CYS A 369 -11.45 11.41 -11.07
N PRO A 370 -12.15 11.17 -12.19
CA PRO A 370 -13.17 12.10 -12.67
C PRO A 370 -14.37 12.18 -11.71
N LEU A 371 -15.03 13.33 -11.68
CA LEU A 371 -16.34 13.46 -11.04
C LEU A 371 -17.37 12.57 -11.75
N HIS A 372 -18.47 12.29 -11.08
CA HIS A 372 -19.64 11.58 -11.61
C HIS A 372 -19.34 10.20 -12.21
N THR A 373 -18.24 9.57 -11.73
CA THR A 373 -17.79 8.25 -12.17
C THR A 373 -17.60 7.34 -10.96
N VAL A 374 -18.09 6.12 -11.05
CA VAL A 374 -17.88 5.05 -10.06
C VAL A 374 -16.80 4.13 -10.59
N LEU A 375 -15.76 3.88 -9.79
CA LEU A 375 -14.75 2.88 -10.05
C LEU A 375 -15.05 1.64 -9.22
N LYS A 376 -15.34 0.53 -9.87
CA LYS A 376 -15.48 -0.77 -9.22
C LYS A 376 -14.13 -1.48 -9.25
N LEU A 377 -13.60 -1.73 -8.09
CA LEU A 377 -12.34 -2.45 -7.88
C LEU A 377 -12.66 -3.87 -7.46
N THR A 378 -12.14 -4.83 -8.20
CA THR A 378 -12.21 -6.26 -7.85
C THR A 378 -10.80 -6.75 -7.60
N PRO A 379 -10.36 -6.85 -6.33
CA PRO A 379 -9.05 -7.40 -6.02
C PRO A 379 -8.94 -8.84 -6.51
N VAL A 380 -7.88 -9.13 -7.25
CA VAL A 380 -7.56 -10.48 -7.77
C VAL A 380 -6.20 -10.92 -7.25
N ALA A 381 -5.85 -12.19 -7.45
CA ALA A 381 -4.64 -12.79 -6.89
C ALA A 381 -3.35 -11.99 -7.13
N TYR A 382 -3.20 -11.36 -8.29
CA TYR A 382 -1.96 -10.66 -8.66
C TYR A 382 -2.16 -9.19 -9.05
N GLY A 383 -3.26 -8.58 -8.61
CA GLY A 383 -3.54 -7.19 -8.93
C GLY A 383 -4.95 -6.77 -8.54
N CYS A 384 -5.52 -5.85 -9.31
CA CYS A 384 -6.88 -5.39 -9.13
C CYS A 384 -7.52 -5.10 -10.50
N LYS A 385 -8.67 -5.69 -10.77
CA LYS A 385 -9.47 -5.33 -11.93
C LYS A 385 -10.21 -4.04 -11.64
N VAL A 386 -10.19 -3.10 -12.57
CA VAL A 386 -10.88 -1.81 -12.45
C VAL A 386 -11.92 -1.69 -13.55
N GLU A 387 -13.14 -1.46 -13.17
CA GLU A 387 -14.25 -1.15 -14.07
C GLU A 387 -14.70 0.30 -13.78
N SER A 388 -14.79 1.11 -14.83
CA SER A 388 -15.21 2.52 -14.71
C SER A 388 -16.60 2.69 -15.27
N VAL A 389 -17.50 3.23 -14.45
CA VAL A 389 -18.91 3.49 -14.81
C VAL A 389 -19.18 4.98 -14.72
N CYS A 390 -19.32 5.63 -15.86
CA CYS A 390 -19.75 7.02 -15.94
C CYS A 390 -21.28 7.09 -15.88
N LEU A 391 -21.83 7.92 -14.99
CA LEU A 391 -23.29 8.04 -14.82
C LEU A 391 -23.93 9.09 -15.75
N ASN A 392 -23.21 9.53 -16.80
CA ASN A 392 -23.70 10.41 -17.87
C ASN A 392 -24.31 11.74 -17.39
N ILE A 393 -23.78 12.30 -16.31
CA ILE A 393 -24.10 13.63 -15.81
C ILE A 393 -22.85 14.47 -15.98
N GLU A 394 -22.98 15.58 -16.69
CA GLU A 394 -21.88 16.51 -16.93
C GLU A 394 -21.28 17.04 -15.63
N ALA A 395 -19.97 17.20 -15.59
CA ALA A 395 -19.24 17.79 -14.47
C ALA A 395 -18.01 18.54 -14.97
N VAL A 396 -17.52 19.49 -14.16
CA VAL A 396 -16.30 20.21 -14.47
C VAL A 396 -15.08 19.27 -14.40
N ASN A 397 -14.10 19.51 -15.27
CA ASN A 397 -12.85 18.80 -15.19
C ASN A 397 -11.94 19.44 -14.12
N THR A 398 -11.69 18.70 -13.06
CA THR A 398 -10.80 19.11 -11.96
C THR A 398 -9.41 18.46 -12.03
N HIS A 399 -9.12 17.72 -13.11
CA HIS A 399 -7.84 17.06 -13.27
C HIS A 399 -6.77 18.06 -13.77
N ARG A 400 -5.62 18.06 -13.11
CA ARG A 400 -4.43 18.76 -13.57
C ARG A 400 -3.37 17.73 -13.92
N ASP A 401 -2.91 17.74 -15.16
CA ASP A 401 -1.85 16.85 -15.65
C ASP A 401 -0.51 17.16 -14.96
N LYS A 402 0.40 16.17 -15.06
CA LYS A 402 1.77 16.37 -14.57
C LYS A 402 2.46 17.45 -15.41
N PRO A 403 3.07 18.46 -14.77
CA PRO A 403 3.82 19.47 -15.51
C PRO A 403 4.96 18.82 -16.31
N VAL A 404 5.12 19.26 -17.56
CA VAL A 404 6.26 18.86 -18.37
C VAL A 404 7.42 19.74 -17.93
N VAL A 405 8.40 19.16 -17.26
CA VAL A 405 9.65 19.84 -16.97
C VAL A 405 10.36 20.04 -18.30
N LYS A 406 10.44 21.31 -18.72
CA LYS A 406 11.22 21.71 -19.90
C LYS A 406 12.70 21.75 -19.55
#